data_0cc283c9c1c317d947d24ad1a71be9c7
#
_entry.id   0cc283c9c1c317d947d24ad1a71be9c7
#
_cell.length_a   1.000
_cell.length_b   1.000
_cell.length_c   1.000
_cell.angle_alpha   90.00
_cell.angle_beta   90.00
_cell.angle_gamma   90.00
#
_symmetry.space_group_name_H-M   'P 1'
#
loop_
_entity.id
_entity.type
_entity.pdbx_description
1 polymer ?
#
loop_
_entity_poly.entity_id
_entity_poly.type
_entity_poly.pdbx_seq_one_letter_code
_entity_poly.pdbx_strand_id
1 'polypeptide(L)'
;MIQNFWICINAVVPLMIYLIIGMLVKRVGLINDDEVHRFNRLVFIVLFPPMMFENLYGAKLSTALNPRLIVFALVFILSYIALSIPVVQKLEKKPETRGAMIQAMYRSNFVLMGLPIAINICGAGNVSKTAILITIIVPTYNVLAVIILEYYRGGRASISKMLRKIVTNPIILGAVAAGIVISLNIAVPKSIGRVVYSLSECTTPMAMMLLGASFNIKSVKSGRRNLSISIIAKLIVLPAIGLPIAMLLGFRGVEFVSLIVMMAAPCSVSSYTMAESMGSDGELAGNAVIFTTGFSILTIFGWLFLFKNMGAF
;
A
#
# COMPACT_ATOMS: atom_id res chain seq x y z
N MET A 1 1.76 25.77 -7.11
CA MET A 1 2.35 25.26 -5.86
C MET A 1 1.31 25.06 -4.77
N ILE A 2 0.55 26.07 -4.38
CA ILE A 2 -0.53 25.98 -3.37
C ILE A 2 -1.56 24.91 -3.77
N GLN A 3 -1.91 24.80 -5.03
CA GLN A 3 -2.85 23.81 -5.54
C GLN A 3 -2.37 22.35 -5.32
N ASN A 4 -1.10 22.05 -5.53
CA ASN A 4 -0.54 20.70 -5.27
C ASN A 4 -0.55 20.35 -3.78
N PHE A 5 -0.36 21.32 -2.90
CA PHE A 5 -0.49 21.13 -1.46
C PHE A 5 -1.92 20.79 -1.05
N TRP A 6 -2.92 21.53 -1.57
CA TRP A 6 -4.33 21.24 -1.33
C TRP A 6 -4.75 19.85 -1.82
N ILE A 7 -4.15 19.37 -2.91
CA ILE A 7 -4.42 18.02 -3.42
C ILE A 7 -3.94 16.95 -2.43
N CYS A 8 -2.73 17.12 -1.91
CA CYS A 8 -2.20 16.20 -0.89
C CYS A 8 -3.09 16.20 0.36
N ILE A 9 -3.56 17.38 0.80
CA ILE A 9 -4.50 17.49 1.92
C ILE A 9 -5.80 16.76 1.61
N ASN A 10 -6.43 17.01 0.47
CA ASN A 10 -7.71 16.39 0.09
C ASN A 10 -7.61 14.86 -0.04
N ALA A 11 -6.45 14.32 -0.40
CA ALA A 11 -6.23 12.89 -0.45
C ALA A 11 -6.02 12.26 0.95
N VAL A 12 -5.42 13.01 1.89
CA VAL A 12 -5.11 12.50 3.25
C VAL A 12 -6.26 12.69 4.22
N VAL A 13 -6.97 13.82 4.15
CA VAL A 13 -8.04 14.19 5.11
C VAL A 13 -9.12 13.12 5.25
N PRO A 14 -9.67 12.52 4.17
CA PRO A 14 -10.67 11.45 4.32
C PRO A 14 -10.14 10.26 5.12
N LEU A 15 -8.88 9.85 4.89
CA LEU A 15 -8.25 8.75 5.62
C LEU A 15 -8.10 9.07 7.11
N MET A 16 -7.71 10.30 7.44
CA MET A 16 -7.62 10.76 8.83
C MET A 16 -8.98 10.83 9.51
N ILE A 17 -10.02 11.25 8.79
CA ILE A 17 -11.41 11.27 9.32
C ILE A 17 -11.86 9.85 9.67
N TYR A 18 -11.67 8.85 8.78
CA TYR A 18 -12.02 7.46 9.09
C TYR A 18 -11.26 6.94 10.32
N LEU A 19 -9.99 7.26 10.45
CA LEU A 19 -9.17 6.89 11.59
C LEU A 19 -9.71 7.51 12.89
N ILE A 20 -10.04 8.82 12.88
CA ILE A 20 -10.64 9.51 14.02
C ILE A 20 -11.99 8.88 14.39
N ILE A 21 -12.84 8.58 13.40
CA ILE A 21 -14.12 7.89 13.65
C ILE A 21 -13.88 6.57 14.36
N GLY A 22 -12.91 5.77 13.92
CA GLY A 22 -12.55 4.51 14.56
C GLY A 22 -12.11 4.68 16.03
N MET A 23 -11.27 5.69 16.31
CA MET A 23 -10.88 6.03 17.69
C MET A 23 -12.09 6.42 18.55
N LEU A 24 -13.02 7.22 18.00
CA LEU A 24 -14.22 7.64 18.70
C LEU A 24 -15.17 6.47 18.98
N VAL A 25 -15.41 5.61 18.00
CA VAL A 25 -16.25 4.40 18.13
C VAL A 25 -15.75 3.51 19.27
N LYS A 26 -14.43 3.30 19.36
CA LYS A 26 -13.84 2.56 20.49
C LYS A 26 -13.95 3.32 21.82
N ARG A 27 -13.70 4.63 21.81
CA ARG A 27 -13.74 5.45 23.01
C ARG A 27 -15.15 5.51 23.65
N VAL A 28 -16.20 5.51 22.84
CA VAL A 28 -17.59 5.47 23.34
C VAL A 28 -18.06 4.05 23.68
N GLY A 29 -17.20 3.03 23.55
CA GLY A 29 -17.47 1.66 23.95
C GLY A 29 -18.36 0.86 22.99
N LEU A 30 -18.56 1.32 21.76
CA LEU A 30 -19.33 0.59 20.73
C LEU A 30 -18.61 -0.66 20.24
N ILE A 31 -17.28 -0.70 20.32
CA ILE A 31 -16.46 -1.87 19.99
C ILE A 31 -15.32 -2.00 21.00
N ASN A 32 -14.98 -3.25 21.34
CA ASN A 32 -13.84 -3.61 22.19
C ASN A 32 -12.68 -4.17 21.37
N ASP A 33 -11.55 -4.51 22.04
CA ASP A 33 -10.36 -5.01 21.35
C ASP A 33 -10.59 -6.35 20.63
N ASP A 34 -11.35 -7.27 21.24
CA ASP A 34 -11.66 -8.57 20.62
C ASP A 34 -12.52 -8.39 19.34
N GLU A 35 -13.47 -7.44 19.37
CA GLU A 35 -14.28 -7.12 18.22
C GLU A 35 -13.46 -6.47 17.11
N VAL A 36 -12.54 -5.58 17.43
CA VAL A 36 -11.60 -5.00 16.46
C VAL A 36 -10.82 -6.12 15.74
N HIS A 37 -10.30 -7.10 16.48
CA HIS A 37 -9.60 -8.26 15.87
C HIS A 37 -10.53 -9.09 14.97
N ARG A 38 -11.78 -9.37 15.42
CA ARG A 38 -12.75 -10.13 14.62
C ARG A 38 -13.15 -9.38 13.35
N PHE A 39 -13.44 -8.08 13.45
CA PHE A 39 -13.76 -7.25 12.29
C PHE A 39 -12.58 -7.10 11.35
N ASN A 40 -11.35 -6.96 11.86
CA ASN A 40 -10.17 -6.92 11.01
C ASN A 40 -10.02 -8.23 10.21
N ARG A 41 -10.26 -9.38 10.84
CA ARG A 41 -10.28 -10.67 10.15
C ARG A 41 -11.39 -10.76 9.09
N LEU A 42 -12.58 -10.23 9.37
CA LEU A 42 -13.69 -10.15 8.40
C LEU A 42 -13.27 -9.31 7.19
N VAL A 43 -12.75 -8.11 7.41
CA VAL A 43 -12.22 -7.24 6.35
C VAL A 43 -11.18 -7.99 5.51
N PHE A 44 -10.24 -8.69 6.15
CA PHE A 44 -9.20 -9.44 5.47
C PHE A 44 -9.74 -10.58 4.61
N ILE A 45 -10.73 -11.34 5.09
CA ILE A 45 -11.24 -12.52 4.39
C ILE A 45 -12.32 -12.16 3.36
N VAL A 46 -13.18 -11.17 3.66
CA VAL A 46 -14.38 -10.89 2.86
C VAL A 46 -14.20 -9.68 1.94
N LEU A 47 -13.56 -8.61 2.40
CA LEU A 47 -13.48 -7.37 1.63
C LEU A 47 -12.21 -7.25 0.78
N PHE A 48 -11.07 -7.79 1.24
CA PHE A 48 -9.83 -7.73 0.47
C PHE A 48 -9.84 -8.51 -0.85
N PRO A 49 -10.43 -9.73 -0.95
CA PRO A 49 -10.52 -10.43 -2.23
C PRO A 49 -11.27 -9.66 -3.31
N PRO A 50 -12.49 -9.10 -3.07
CA PRO A 50 -13.16 -8.20 -4.01
C PRO A 50 -12.33 -6.97 -4.39
N MET A 51 -11.67 -6.33 -3.42
CA MET A 51 -10.81 -5.18 -3.69
C MET A 51 -9.64 -5.57 -4.60
N MET A 52 -9.02 -6.74 -4.36
CA MET A 52 -7.93 -7.21 -5.19
C MET A 52 -8.39 -7.60 -6.59
N PHE A 53 -9.58 -8.23 -6.68
CA PHE A 53 -10.23 -8.54 -7.95
C PHE A 53 -10.49 -7.26 -8.76
N GLU A 54 -11.11 -6.23 -8.14
CA GLU A 54 -11.45 -4.98 -8.79
C GLU A 54 -10.21 -4.21 -9.27
N ASN A 55 -9.15 -4.18 -8.46
CA ASN A 55 -7.89 -3.53 -8.83
C ASN A 55 -7.25 -4.14 -10.08
N LEU A 56 -7.44 -5.44 -10.32
CA LEU A 56 -6.93 -6.11 -11.52
C LEU A 56 -7.93 -6.06 -12.68
N TYR A 57 -9.20 -6.34 -12.43
CA TYR A 57 -10.24 -6.43 -13.45
C TYR A 57 -10.62 -5.06 -14.03
N GLY A 58 -10.69 -4.03 -13.17
CA GLY A 58 -10.98 -2.64 -13.58
C GLY A 58 -9.87 -2.00 -14.40
N ALA A 59 -8.70 -2.58 -14.38
CA ALA A 59 -7.60 -2.16 -15.22
C ALA A 59 -7.82 -2.65 -16.65
N LYS A 60 -8.57 -1.91 -17.45
CA LYS A 60 -8.50 -2.06 -18.90
C LYS A 60 -7.02 -1.99 -19.27
N LEU A 61 -6.44 -3.12 -19.72
CA LEU A 61 -5.12 -3.13 -20.37
C LEU A 61 -5.24 -2.22 -21.59
N SER A 62 -5.06 -0.92 -21.36
CA SER A 62 -5.10 0.07 -22.41
C SER A 62 -3.83 -0.07 -23.23
N THR A 63 -3.92 0.29 -24.50
CA THR A 63 -2.86 0.31 -25.51
C THR A 63 -1.61 1.13 -25.16
N ALA A 64 -1.54 1.72 -23.95
CA ALA A 64 -0.45 2.58 -23.48
C ALA A 64 0.57 1.85 -22.59
N LEU A 65 0.77 0.54 -22.79
CA LEU A 65 1.83 -0.20 -22.08
C LEU A 65 3.18 0.45 -22.35
N ASN A 66 3.85 0.88 -21.29
CA ASN A 66 5.25 1.30 -21.34
C ASN A 66 6.11 0.25 -20.63
N PRO A 67 6.67 -0.75 -21.35
CA PRO A 67 7.44 -1.82 -20.75
C PRO A 67 8.64 -1.30 -19.94
N ARG A 68 9.28 -0.23 -20.40
CA ARG A 68 10.43 0.39 -19.73
C ARG A 68 10.06 0.91 -18.34
N LEU A 69 8.92 1.60 -18.21
CA LEU A 69 8.41 2.13 -16.94
C LEU A 69 8.06 0.98 -15.97
N ILE A 70 7.37 -0.04 -16.47
CA ILE A 70 6.95 -1.20 -15.69
C ILE A 70 8.15 -2.00 -15.18
N VAL A 71 9.10 -2.32 -16.08
CA VAL A 71 10.32 -3.07 -15.74
C VAL A 71 11.13 -2.29 -14.71
N PHE A 72 11.33 -0.99 -14.91
CA PHE A 72 12.04 -0.15 -13.94
C PHE A 72 11.37 -0.20 -12.57
N ALA A 73 10.06 0.00 -12.50
CA ALA A 73 9.32 0.01 -11.25
C ALA A 73 9.41 -1.34 -10.51
N LEU A 74 9.24 -2.46 -11.23
CA LEU A 74 9.35 -3.80 -10.67
C LEU A 74 10.77 -4.11 -10.19
N VAL A 75 11.77 -3.90 -11.03
CA VAL A 75 13.17 -4.16 -10.67
C VAL A 75 13.60 -3.30 -9.49
N PHE A 76 13.24 -2.02 -9.48
CA PHE A 76 13.58 -1.12 -8.39
C PHE A 76 12.95 -1.58 -7.06
N ILE A 77 11.65 -1.90 -7.05
CA ILE A 77 10.98 -2.36 -5.83
C ILE A 77 11.53 -3.69 -5.33
N LEU A 78 11.75 -4.65 -6.22
CA LEU A 78 12.33 -5.94 -5.84
C LEU A 78 13.75 -5.78 -5.28
N SER A 79 14.57 -4.94 -5.90
CA SER A 79 15.92 -4.62 -5.43
C SER A 79 15.88 -3.91 -4.06
N TYR A 80 14.98 -2.96 -3.89
CA TYR A 80 14.81 -2.26 -2.61
C TYR A 80 14.40 -3.20 -1.48
N ILE A 81 13.47 -4.13 -1.75
CA ILE A 81 13.07 -5.16 -0.77
C ILE A 81 14.26 -6.07 -0.46
N ALA A 82 14.97 -6.57 -1.48
CA ALA A 82 16.13 -7.43 -1.29
C ALA A 82 17.22 -6.78 -0.43
N LEU A 83 17.45 -5.47 -0.62
CA LEU A 83 18.40 -4.69 0.19
C LEU A 83 17.87 -4.40 1.60
N SER A 84 16.57 -4.22 1.77
CA SER A 84 15.96 -3.93 3.08
C SER A 84 15.97 -5.15 4.01
N ILE A 85 15.90 -6.37 3.47
CA ILE A 85 15.89 -7.61 4.26
C ILE A 85 17.12 -7.71 5.18
N PRO A 86 18.38 -7.69 4.70
CA PRO A 86 19.54 -7.83 5.58
C PRO A 86 19.69 -6.64 6.55
N VAL A 87 19.26 -5.45 6.16
CA VAL A 87 19.25 -4.28 7.03
C VAL A 87 18.30 -4.49 8.21
N VAL A 88 17.06 -4.90 7.93
CA VAL A 88 16.06 -5.14 8.97
C VAL A 88 16.45 -6.33 9.85
N GLN A 89 17.04 -7.39 9.29
CA GLN A 89 17.53 -8.54 10.07
C GLN A 89 18.61 -8.16 11.09
N LYS A 90 19.47 -7.16 10.76
CA LYS A 90 20.48 -6.63 11.69
C LYS A 90 19.89 -5.69 12.75
N LEU A 91 18.83 -4.96 12.40
CA LEU A 91 18.24 -3.94 13.27
C LEU A 91 17.22 -4.51 14.26
N GLU A 92 16.48 -5.54 13.87
CA GLU A 92 15.40 -6.14 14.66
C GLU A 92 15.61 -7.64 14.83
N LYS A 93 15.39 -8.14 16.06
CA LYS A 93 15.54 -9.56 16.39
C LYS A 93 14.25 -10.36 16.23
N LYS A 94 13.09 -9.72 16.47
CA LYS A 94 11.79 -10.39 16.45
C LYS A 94 11.33 -10.63 15.00
N PRO A 95 11.14 -11.87 14.58
CA PRO A 95 10.72 -12.17 13.20
C PRO A 95 9.42 -11.46 12.79
N GLU A 96 8.40 -11.50 13.64
CA GLU A 96 7.11 -10.88 13.38
C GLU A 96 7.22 -9.37 13.13
N THR A 97 8.10 -8.67 13.85
CA THR A 97 8.38 -7.25 13.68
C THR A 97 9.16 -6.98 12.38
N ARG A 98 10.06 -7.90 11.98
CA ARG A 98 10.80 -7.79 10.70
C ARG A 98 9.86 -7.73 9.50
N GLY A 99 8.87 -8.62 9.45
CA GLY A 99 7.89 -8.65 8.38
C GLY A 99 7.12 -7.33 8.26
N ALA A 100 6.65 -6.80 9.40
CA ALA A 100 5.96 -5.52 9.46
C ALA A 100 6.86 -4.34 9.04
N MET A 101 8.13 -4.30 9.48
CA MET A 101 9.09 -3.27 9.07
C MET A 101 9.33 -3.28 7.56
N ILE A 102 9.65 -4.45 6.98
CA ILE A 102 9.97 -4.56 5.56
C ILE A 102 8.78 -4.09 4.72
N GLN A 103 7.55 -4.57 5.01
CA GLN A 103 6.39 -4.13 4.24
C GLN A 103 6.12 -2.63 4.40
N ALA A 104 6.35 -2.04 5.58
CA ALA A 104 6.19 -0.61 5.80
C ALA A 104 7.17 0.24 4.97
N MET A 105 8.37 -0.29 4.68
CA MET A 105 9.40 0.42 3.94
C MET A 105 9.11 0.54 2.44
N TYR A 106 8.43 -0.45 1.82
CA TYR A 106 8.23 -0.43 0.36
C TYR A 106 6.79 -0.22 -0.09
N ARG A 107 5.80 -0.70 0.68
CA ARG A 107 4.39 -0.61 0.27
C ARG A 107 3.90 0.82 0.22
N SER A 108 3.18 1.15 -0.84
CA SER A 108 2.59 2.47 -1.06
C SER A 108 1.07 2.39 -1.16
N ASN A 109 0.40 3.38 -0.61
CA ASN A 109 -1.02 3.64 -0.84
C ASN A 109 -1.21 4.31 -2.23
N PHE A 110 -0.75 3.59 -3.26
CA PHE A 110 -0.61 4.13 -4.61
C PHE A 110 -1.96 4.39 -5.29
N VAL A 111 -2.98 3.60 -4.98
CA VAL A 111 -4.34 3.79 -5.55
C VAL A 111 -4.96 5.09 -5.05
N LEU A 112 -5.05 5.25 -3.72
CA LEU A 112 -5.79 6.34 -3.10
C LEU A 112 -5.08 7.69 -3.21
N MET A 113 -3.75 7.69 -3.19
CA MET A 113 -2.95 8.92 -3.25
C MET A 113 -2.42 9.17 -4.67
N GLY A 114 -2.07 8.09 -5.38
CA GLY A 114 -1.37 8.18 -6.64
C GLY A 114 -2.17 8.75 -7.77
N LEU A 115 -3.34 8.20 -8.00
CA LEU A 115 -4.16 8.60 -9.12
C LEU A 115 -4.67 10.05 -9.00
N PRO A 116 -5.24 10.50 -7.85
CA PRO A 116 -5.65 11.90 -7.69
C PRO A 116 -4.50 12.90 -7.89
N ILE A 117 -3.32 12.60 -7.36
CA ILE A 117 -2.15 13.48 -7.52
C ILE A 117 -1.71 13.53 -8.99
N ALA A 118 -1.65 12.37 -9.67
CA ALA A 118 -1.28 12.31 -11.08
C ALA A 118 -2.29 13.02 -11.97
N ILE A 119 -3.61 12.86 -11.74
CA ILE A 119 -4.67 13.58 -12.47
C ILE A 119 -4.48 15.09 -12.37
N ASN A 120 -4.18 15.55 -11.19
CA ASN A 120 -4.10 16.98 -10.92
C ASN A 120 -2.85 17.65 -11.52
N ILE A 121 -1.73 16.91 -11.56
CA ILE A 121 -0.45 17.42 -12.09
C ILE A 121 -0.40 17.29 -13.60
N CYS A 122 -0.86 16.15 -14.13
CA CYS A 122 -0.71 15.79 -15.54
C CYS A 122 -2.00 16.00 -16.36
N GLY A 123 -3.14 16.25 -15.71
CA GLY A 123 -4.46 16.31 -16.32
C GLY A 123 -5.11 14.92 -16.50
N ALA A 124 -6.44 14.87 -16.45
CA ALA A 124 -7.22 13.63 -16.48
C ALA A 124 -6.99 12.78 -17.77
N GLY A 125 -6.70 13.43 -18.90
CA GLY A 125 -6.42 12.73 -20.17
C GLY A 125 -5.07 12.01 -20.23
N ASN A 126 -4.15 12.29 -19.32
CA ASN A 126 -2.77 11.82 -19.37
C ASN A 126 -2.41 10.74 -18.31
N VAL A 127 -3.38 10.27 -17.55
CA VAL A 127 -3.12 9.37 -16.41
C VAL A 127 -3.09 7.87 -16.75
N SER A 128 -3.28 7.50 -18.01
CA SER A 128 -3.27 6.10 -18.43
C SER A 128 -2.00 5.35 -17.99
N LYS A 129 -0.83 5.99 -18.07
CA LYS A 129 0.44 5.41 -17.63
C LYS A 129 0.47 5.16 -16.11
N THR A 130 -0.07 6.09 -15.32
CA THR A 130 -0.21 5.93 -13.85
C THR A 130 -1.17 4.80 -13.52
N ALA A 131 -2.32 4.72 -14.20
CA ALA A 131 -3.31 3.67 -13.98
C ALA A 131 -2.75 2.28 -14.28
N ILE A 132 -2.02 2.11 -15.39
CA ILE A 132 -1.36 0.85 -15.73
C ILE A 132 -0.30 0.48 -14.68
N LEU A 133 0.49 1.45 -14.26
CA LEU A 133 1.51 1.20 -13.23
C LEU A 133 0.86 0.76 -11.90
N ILE A 134 -0.25 1.38 -11.49
CA ILE A 134 -1.04 0.97 -10.33
C ILE A 134 -1.49 -0.48 -10.47
N THR A 135 -2.04 -0.86 -11.63
CA THR A 135 -2.54 -2.20 -11.91
C THR A 135 -1.52 -3.30 -11.74
N ILE A 136 -0.26 -3.01 -12.04
CA ILE A 136 0.82 -4.00 -11.94
C ILE A 136 1.47 -3.95 -10.56
N ILE A 137 1.75 -2.77 -10.05
CA ILE A 137 2.52 -2.58 -8.81
C ILE A 137 1.69 -2.92 -7.57
N VAL A 138 0.39 -2.58 -7.53
CA VAL A 138 -0.42 -2.84 -6.33
C VAL A 138 -0.61 -4.35 -6.07
N PRO A 139 -0.96 -5.18 -7.07
CA PRO A 139 -0.95 -6.63 -6.90
C PRO A 139 0.42 -7.18 -6.49
N THR A 140 1.49 -6.67 -7.13
CA THR A 140 2.86 -7.07 -6.78
C THR A 140 3.17 -6.76 -5.31
N TYR A 141 2.82 -5.57 -4.82
CA TYR A 141 2.96 -5.23 -3.40
C TYR A 141 2.21 -6.20 -2.49
N ASN A 142 0.99 -6.57 -2.83
CA ASN A 142 0.18 -7.47 -2.02
C ASN A 142 0.76 -8.90 -1.99
N VAL A 143 1.17 -9.43 -3.15
CA VAL A 143 1.81 -10.75 -3.23
C VAL A 143 3.11 -10.78 -2.42
N LEU A 144 3.98 -9.79 -2.60
CA LEU A 144 5.24 -9.70 -1.87
C LEU A 144 5.01 -9.54 -0.35
N ALA A 145 3.99 -8.78 0.06
CA ALA A 145 3.65 -8.65 1.47
C ALA A 145 3.19 -9.99 2.07
N VAL A 146 2.35 -10.76 1.36
CA VAL A 146 1.95 -12.11 1.81
C VAL A 146 3.17 -13.01 1.98
N ILE A 147 4.09 -13.02 1.00
CA ILE A 147 5.30 -13.82 1.05
C ILE A 147 6.18 -13.42 2.25
N ILE A 148 6.44 -12.12 2.41
CA ILE A 148 7.30 -11.59 3.48
C ILE A 148 6.70 -11.85 4.86
N LEU A 149 5.41 -11.57 5.04
CA LEU A 149 4.73 -11.78 6.32
C LEU A 149 4.68 -13.26 6.69
N GLU A 150 4.40 -14.15 5.73
CA GLU A 150 4.39 -15.59 6.00
C GLU A 150 5.79 -16.13 6.28
N TYR A 151 6.82 -15.62 5.59
CA TYR A 151 8.22 -16.00 5.84
C TYR A 151 8.66 -15.64 7.26
N TYR A 152 8.26 -14.45 7.75
CA TYR A 152 8.62 -13.95 9.07
C TYR A 152 7.61 -14.26 10.19
N ARG A 153 6.54 -14.98 9.91
CA ARG A 153 5.48 -15.28 10.89
C ARG A 153 5.95 -16.04 12.15
N GLY A 154 7.18 -16.51 12.15
CA GLY A 154 7.76 -17.26 13.27
C GLY A 154 7.56 -18.77 13.17
N GLY A 155 8.65 -19.48 13.36
CA GLY A 155 8.73 -20.94 13.33
C GLY A 155 9.41 -21.48 12.07
N ARG A 156 10.06 -22.63 12.18
CA ARG A 156 10.62 -23.43 11.09
C ARG A 156 9.47 -24.06 10.28
N ALA A 157 8.65 -23.22 9.62
CA ALA A 157 7.61 -23.77 8.76
C ALA A 157 8.25 -24.46 7.56
N SER A 158 7.85 -25.70 7.29
CA SER A 158 8.20 -26.38 6.04
C SER A 158 7.80 -25.48 4.87
N ILE A 159 8.66 -25.36 3.86
CA ILE A 159 8.40 -24.61 2.62
C ILE A 159 7.02 -24.97 2.04
N SER A 160 6.63 -26.23 2.08
CA SER A 160 5.32 -26.71 1.63
C SER A 160 4.16 -26.06 2.42
N LYS A 161 4.27 -25.94 3.74
CA LYS A 161 3.25 -25.29 4.57
C LYS A 161 3.17 -23.78 4.26
N MET A 162 4.30 -23.13 4.04
CA MET A 162 4.38 -21.72 3.65
C MET A 162 3.72 -21.50 2.29
N LEU A 163 4.06 -22.29 1.27
CA LEU A 163 3.46 -22.21 -0.05
C LEU A 163 1.94 -22.43 -0.01
N ARG A 164 1.48 -23.44 0.74
CA ARG A 164 0.04 -23.68 0.93
C ARG A 164 -0.66 -22.43 1.49
N LYS A 165 -0.11 -21.81 2.52
CA LYS A 165 -0.69 -20.61 3.13
C LYS A 165 -0.68 -19.40 2.18
N ILE A 166 0.35 -19.26 1.35
CA ILE A 166 0.39 -18.22 0.30
C ILE A 166 -0.73 -18.45 -0.71
N VAL A 167 -0.84 -19.65 -1.26
CA VAL A 167 -1.85 -19.98 -2.29
C VAL A 167 -3.28 -19.87 -1.75
N THR A 168 -3.50 -20.22 -0.47
CA THR A 168 -4.82 -20.10 0.17
C THR A 168 -5.10 -18.71 0.78
N ASN A 169 -4.18 -17.75 0.61
CA ASN A 169 -4.40 -16.39 1.13
C ASN A 169 -5.56 -15.71 0.39
N PRO A 170 -6.53 -15.11 1.09
CA PRO A 170 -7.70 -14.47 0.47
C PRO A 170 -7.33 -13.43 -0.60
N ILE A 171 -6.28 -12.64 -0.38
CA ILE A 171 -5.81 -11.63 -1.34
C ILE A 171 -5.29 -12.29 -2.62
N ILE A 172 -4.51 -13.37 -2.48
CA ILE A 172 -3.99 -14.14 -3.64
C ILE A 172 -5.14 -14.79 -4.40
N LEU A 173 -6.13 -15.35 -3.70
CA LEU A 173 -7.32 -15.92 -4.34
C LEU A 173 -8.12 -14.88 -5.14
N GLY A 174 -8.28 -13.66 -4.61
CA GLY A 174 -8.89 -12.54 -5.34
C GLY A 174 -8.11 -12.18 -6.61
N ALA A 175 -6.77 -12.14 -6.54
CA ALA A 175 -5.91 -11.89 -7.68
C ALA A 175 -6.02 -12.99 -8.75
N VAL A 176 -5.99 -14.26 -8.33
CA VAL A 176 -6.11 -15.41 -9.22
C VAL A 176 -7.48 -15.41 -9.91
N ALA A 177 -8.56 -15.15 -9.17
CA ALA A 177 -9.91 -15.06 -9.73
C ALA A 177 -10.00 -13.98 -10.82
N ALA A 178 -9.44 -12.77 -10.57
CA ALA A 178 -9.38 -11.72 -11.59
C ALA A 178 -8.54 -12.16 -12.80
N GLY A 179 -7.38 -12.78 -12.57
CA GLY A 179 -6.52 -13.29 -13.64
C GLY A 179 -7.23 -14.31 -14.54
N ILE A 180 -7.99 -15.24 -13.95
CA ILE A 180 -8.79 -16.23 -14.69
C ILE A 180 -9.86 -15.53 -15.54
N VAL A 181 -10.64 -14.63 -14.94
CA VAL A 181 -11.72 -13.91 -15.63
C VAL A 181 -11.19 -13.09 -16.80
N ILE A 182 -10.06 -12.40 -16.62
CA ILE A 182 -9.40 -11.61 -17.67
C ILE A 182 -8.86 -12.52 -18.78
N SER A 183 -8.14 -13.60 -18.42
CA SER A 183 -7.49 -14.49 -19.39
C SER A 183 -8.50 -15.25 -20.25
N LEU A 184 -9.65 -15.59 -19.68
CA LEU A 184 -10.73 -16.28 -20.38
C LEU A 184 -11.74 -15.32 -21.05
N ASN A 185 -11.49 -14.00 -20.98
CA ASN A 185 -12.41 -12.96 -21.49
C ASN A 185 -13.86 -13.12 -20.98
N ILE A 186 -14.03 -13.56 -19.72
CA ILE A 186 -15.35 -13.75 -19.13
C ILE A 186 -15.95 -12.38 -18.82
N ALA A 187 -17.12 -12.09 -19.42
CA ALA A 187 -17.89 -10.91 -19.07
C ALA A 187 -18.56 -11.09 -17.70
N VAL A 188 -18.12 -10.34 -16.70
CA VAL A 188 -18.74 -10.35 -15.38
C VAL A 188 -20.14 -9.74 -15.47
N PRO A 189 -21.22 -10.45 -15.07
CA PRO A 189 -22.58 -9.91 -15.08
C PRO A 189 -22.65 -8.62 -14.24
N LYS A 190 -23.38 -7.61 -14.74
CA LYS A 190 -23.46 -6.28 -14.10
C LYS A 190 -23.89 -6.34 -12.63
N SER A 191 -24.78 -7.26 -12.27
CA SER A 191 -25.23 -7.46 -10.88
C SER A 191 -24.09 -7.93 -9.96
N ILE A 192 -23.29 -8.91 -10.44
CA ILE A 192 -22.14 -9.44 -9.68
C ILE A 192 -21.05 -8.37 -9.59
N GLY A 193 -20.72 -7.73 -10.71
CA GLY A 193 -19.72 -6.64 -10.74
C GLY A 193 -20.06 -5.50 -9.77
N ARG A 194 -21.34 -5.13 -9.67
CA ARG A 194 -21.79 -4.11 -8.70
C ARG A 194 -21.56 -4.54 -7.25
N VAL A 195 -21.79 -5.80 -6.90
CA VAL A 195 -21.52 -6.32 -5.54
C VAL A 195 -20.03 -6.31 -5.26
N VAL A 196 -19.20 -6.81 -6.19
CA VAL A 196 -17.73 -6.83 -6.05
C VAL A 196 -17.20 -5.41 -5.87
N TYR A 197 -17.65 -4.46 -6.68
CA TYR A 197 -17.30 -3.04 -6.59
C TYR A 197 -17.68 -2.45 -5.22
N SER A 198 -18.92 -2.66 -4.75
CA SER A 198 -19.38 -2.13 -3.46
C SER A 198 -18.58 -2.68 -2.28
N LEU A 199 -18.25 -3.97 -2.29
CA LEU A 199 -17.39 -4.58 -1.25
C LEU A 199 -15.96 -4.02 -1.31
N SER A 200 -15.44 -3.81 -2.52
CA SER A 200 -14.12 -3.18 -2.72
C SER A 200 -14.07 -1.78 -2.13
N GLU A 201 -15.06 -0.95 -2.42
CA GLU A 201 -15.14 0.43 -1.92
C GLU A 201 -15.24 0.49 -0.38
N CYS A 202 -15.90 -0.46 0.26
CA CYS A 202 -16.00 -0.54 1.72
C CYS A 202 -14.66 -0.90 2.40
N THR A 203 -13.71 -1.52 1.68
CA THR A 203 -12.49 -2.10 2.27
C THR A 203 -11.63 -1.04 2.95
N THR A 204 -11.31 0.05 2.28
CA THR A 204 -10.42 1.09 2.83
C THR A 204 -11.05 1.85 3.99
N PRO A 205 -12.30 2.35 3.93
CA PRO A 205 -12.95 2.99 5.07
C PRO A 205 -12.99 2.08 6.30
N MET A 206 -13.41 0.82 6.14
CA MET A 206 -13.46 -0.14 7.24
C MET A 206 -12.07 -0.41 7.83
N ALA A 207 -11.07 -0.66 7.01
CA ALA A 207 -9.71 -0.90 7.47
C ALA A 207 -9.11 0.30 8.22
N MET A 208 -9.38 1.54 7.77
CA MET A 208 -8.93 2.77 8.46
C MET A 208 -9.65 2.99 9.79
N MET A 209 -10.96 2.72 9.86
CA MET A 209 -11.71 2.81 11.12
C MET A 209 -11.18 1.78 12.14
N LEU A 210 -10.95 0.54 11.72
CA LEU A 210 -10.38 -0.50 12.59
C LEU A 210 -8.95 -0.16 13.03
N LEU A 211 -8.15 0.42 12.13
CA LEU A 211 -6.82 0.93 12.48
C LEU A 211 -6.91 2.04 13.53
N GLY A 212 -7.86 2.97 13.39
CA GLY A 212 -8.10 4.00 14.39
C GLY A 212 -8.55 3.41 15.74
N ALA A 213 -9.44 2.44 15.73
CA ALA A 213 -9.89 1.74 16.93
C ALA A 213 -8.75 0.95 17.61
N SER A 214 -7.78 0.42 16.86
CA SER A 214 -6.62 -0.29 17.41
C SER A 214 -5.49 0.64 17.89
N PHE A 215 -5.56 1.94 17.59
CA PHE A 215 -4.49 2.88 17.90
C PHE A 215 -4.20 2.99 19.39
N ASN A 216 -2.92 2.82 19.76
CA ASN A 216 -2.46 2.91 21.14
C ASN A 216 -1.16 3.74 21.22
N ILE A 217 -1.22 4.88 21.89
CA ILE A 217 -0.07 5.77 22.05
C ILE A 217 1.11 5.13 22.82
N LYS A 218 0.83 4.13 23.67
CA LYS A 218 1.87 3.42 24.40
C LYS A 218 2.72 2.56 23.47
N SER A 219 2.11 1.93 22.45
CA SER A 219 2.83 1.15 21.45
C SER A 219 3.75 2.00 20.59
N VAL A 220 3.35 3.24 20.29
CA VAL A 220 4.20 4.21 19.59
C VAL A 220 5.47 4.49 20.38
N LYS A 221 5.35 4.71 21.71
CA LYS A 221 6.49 5.00 22.57
C LYS A 221 7.45 3.81 22.68
N SER A 222 6.93 2.60 22.82
CA SER A 222 7.74 1.38 22.94
C SER A 222 8.43 0.99 21.64
N GLY A 223 7.75 1.15 20.50
CA GLY A 223 8.24 0.81 19.15
C GLY A 223 8.93 1.95 18.38
N ARG A 224 9.18 3.11 19.01
CA ARG A 224 9.60 4.36 18.34
C ARG A 224 10.79 4.18 17.38
N ARG A 225 11.79 3.37 17.73
CA ARG A 225 12.99 3.15 16.90
C ARG A 225 12.62 2.50 15.57
N ASN A 226 11.94 1.37 15.60
CA ASN A 226 11.55 0.62 14.40
C ASN A 226 10.54 1.41 13.56
N LEU A 227 9.63 2.12 14.22
CA LEU A 227 8.68 3.01 13.57
C LEU A 227 9.39 4.16 12.83
N SER A 228 10.32 4.87 13.48
CA SER A 228 11.07 5.97 12.86
C SER A 228 11.90 5.49 11.67
N ILE A 229 12.56 4.34 11.80
CA ILE A 229 13.32 3.72 10.71
C ILE A 229 12.39 3.42 9.52
N SER A 230 11.22 2.83 9.77
CA SER A 230 10.24 2.51 8.73
C SER A 230 9.71 3.76 8.02
N ILE A 231 9.40 4.82 8.79
CA ILE A 231 8.91 6.10 8.23
C ILE A 231 9.97 6.76 7.35
N ILE A 232 11.21 6.87 7.85
CA ILE A 232 12.33 7.48 7.11
C ILE A 232 12.63 6.64 5.86
N ALA A 233 12.70 5.33 5.98
CA ALA A 233 12.94 4.43 4.86
C ALA A 233 11.86 4.59 3.78
N LYS A 234 10.58 4.73 4.18
CA LYS A 234 9.46 4.85 3.25
C LYS A 234 9.37 6.23 2.59
N LEU A 235 9.41 7.30 3.38
CA LEU A 235 9.09 8.64 2.88
C LEU A 235 10.31 9.39 2.33
N ILE A 236 11.51 8.99 2.74
CA ILE A 236 12.75 9.66 2.37
C ILE A 236 13.66 8.74 1.57
N VAL A 237 14.10 7.59 2.13
CA VAL A 237 15.14 6.75 1.52
C VAL A 237 14.67 6.15 0.21
N LEU A 238 13.48 5.56 0.17
CA LEU A 238 12.92 4.95 -1.04
C LEU A 238 12.84 5.94 -2.21
N PRO A 239 12.21 7.13 -2.08
CA PRO A 239 12.17 8.09 -3.17
C PRO A 239 13.54 8.76 -3.43
N ALA A 240 14.38 8.99 -2.40
CA ALA A 240 15.71 9.58 -2.57
C ALA A 240 16.66 8.71 -3.40
N ILE A 241 16.49 7.41 -3.39
CA ILE A 241 17.26 6.48 -4.23
C ILE A 241 16.58 6.34 -5.60
N GLY A 242 15.29 6.07 -5.61
CA GLY A 242 14.60 5.69 -6.85
C GLY A 242 14.37 6.83 -7.83
N LEU A 243 14.05 8.03 -7.35
CA LEU A 243 13.74 9.15 -8.22
C LEU A 243 14.97 9.70 -8.97
N PRO A 244 16.16 9.88 -8.34
CA PRO A 244 17.34 10.24 -9.10
C PRO A 244 17.72 9.19 -10.16
N ILE A 245 17.63 7.89 -9.84
CA ILE A 245 17.87 6.82 -10.80
C ILE A 245 16.88 6.91 -11.97
N ALA A 246 15.60 7.11 -11.68
CA ALA A 246 14.60 7.30 -12.72
C ALA A 246 14.90 8.52 -13.60
N MET A 247 15.35 9.62 -13.00
CA MET A 247 15.73 10.84 -13.70
C MET A 247 16.95 10.62 -14.62
N LEU A 248 17.97 9.90 -14.14
CA LEU A 248 19.16 9.53 -14.93
C LEU A 248 18.81 8.58 -16.07
N LEU A 249 17.86 7.69 -15.88
CA LEU A 249 17.35 6.82 -16.95
C LEU A 249 16.43 7.57 -17.94
N GLY A 250 16.21 8.86 -17.79
CA GLY A 250 15.48 9.69 -18.76
C GLY A 250 13.96 9.64 -18.63
N PHE A 251 13.40 9.13 -17.53
CA PHE A 251 11.97 9.26 -17.27
C PHE A 251 11.62 10.73 -17.04
N ARG A 252 10.54 11.22 -17.68
CA ARG A 252 10.07 12.61 -17.62
C ARG A 252 8.54 12.68 -17.68
N GLY A 253 8.00 13.87 -17.35
CA GLY A 253 6.56 14.15 -17.45
C GLY A 253 5.72 13.18 -16.63
N VAL A 254 4.64 12.66 -17.24
CA VAL A 254 3.67 11.75 -16.60
C VAL A 254 4.32 10.50 -15.99
N GLU A 255 5.32 9.93 -16.66
CA GLU A 255 6.04 8.74 -16.17
C GLU A 255 6.78 9.06 -14.87
N PHE A 256 7.45 10.19 -14.82
CA PHE A 256 8.18 10.61 -13.63
C PHE A 256 7.25 10.93 -12.46
N VAL A 257 6.15 11.65 -12.73
CA VAL A 257 5.10 11.91 -11.72
C VAL A 257 4.54 10.60 -11.17
N SER A 258 4.26 9.62 -12.04
CA SER A 258 3.79 8.29 -11.62
C SER A 258 4.77 7.59 -10.68
N LEU A 259 6.07 7.68 -10.96
CA LEU A 259 7.12 7.14 -10.10
C LEU A 259 7.26 7.90 -8.78
N ILE A 260 7.15 9.25 -8.80
CA ILE A 260 7.13 10.03 -7.55
C ILE A 260 6.02 9.52 -6.65
N VAL A 261 4.80 9.43 -7.17
CA VAL A 261 3.67 9.03 -6.32
C VAL A 261 3.77 7.57 -5.89
N MET A 262 4.25 6.67 -6.75
CA MET A 262 4.50 5.27 -6.39
C MET A 262 5.47 5.15 -5.21
N MET A 263 6.55 5.93 -5.21
CA MET A 263 7.61 5.83 -4.19
C MET A 263 7.31 6.66 -2.94
N ALA A 264 6.80 7.90 -3.10
CA ALA A 264 6.61 8.86 -2.02
C ALA A 264 5.25 8.76 -1.33
N ALA A 265 4.26 8.06 -1.90
CA ALA A 265 2.98 7.85 -1.21
C ALA A 265 3.18 7.09 0.11
N PRO A 266 2.33 7.35 1.13
CA PRO A 266 2.46 6.73 2.45
C PRO A 266 2.26 5.22 2.39
N CYS A 267 2.55 4.55 3.50
CA CYS A 267 2.32 3.12 3.64
C CYS A 267 0.85 2.77 3.38
N SER A 268 0.61 1.63 2.73
CA SER A 268 -0.73 1.17 2.40
C SER A 268 -1.52 0.79 3.66
N VAL A 269 -2.80 1.19 3.72
CA VAL A 269 -3.73 0.83 4.80
C VAL A 269 -3.81 -0.68 5.00
N SER A 270 -3.79 -1.44 3.91
CA SER A 270 -3.80 -2.90 3.94
C SER A 270 -2.60 -3.51 4.68
N SER A 271 -1.52 -2.76 4.91
CA SER A 271 -0.36 -3.25 5.68
C SER A 271 -0.71 -3.58 7.13
N TYR A 272 -1.56 -2.77 7.77
CA TYR A 272 -2.08 -3.04 9.10
C TYR A 272 -2.91 -4.31 9.12
N THR A 273 -3.98 -4.35 8.30
CA THR A 273 -4.93 -5.48 8.28
C THR A 273 -4.24 -6.81 7.95
N MET A 274 -3.27 -6.80 7.03
CA MET A 274 -2.49 -7.99 6.68
C MET A 274 -1.56 -8.42 7.82
N ALA A 275 -0.80 -7.50 8.41
CA ALA A 275 0.10 -7.81 9.53
C ALA A 275 -0.68 -8.41 10.69
N GLU A 276 -1.78 -7.79 11.08
CA GLU A 276 -2.67 -8.22 12.15
C GLU A 276 -3.26 -9.61 11.88
N SER A 277 -3.85 -9.81 10.69
CA SER A 277 -4.51 -11.08 10.34
C SER A 277 -3.53 -12.23 10.09
N MET A 278 -2.29 -11.93 9.74
CA MET A 278 -1.26 -12.93 9.47
C MET A 278 -0.32 -13.20 10.66
N GLY A 279 -0.58 -12.60 11.84
CA GLY A 279 0.19 -12.82 13.06
C GLY A 279 1.58 -12.19 13.02
N SER A 280 1.71 -11.04 12.35
CA SER A 280 2.89 -10.18 12.40
C SER A 280 2.66 -9.03 13.39
N ASP A 281 3.57 -8.07 13.46
CA ASP A 281 3.47 -6.90 14.34
C ASP A 281 2.45 -5.89 13.76
N GLY A 282 1.17 -6.09 14.10
CA GLY A 282 0.07 -5.22 13.67
C GLY A 282 0.18 -3.80 14.24
N GLU A 283 0.69 -3.65 15.48
CA GLU A 283 0.87 -2.33 16.10
C GLU A 283 1.90 -1.48 15.33
N LEU A 284 3.06 -2.07 14.99
CA LEU A 284 4.07 -1.37 14.19
C LEU A 284 3.53 -1.03 12.79
N ALA A 285 2.87 -1.99 12.14
CA ALA A 285 2.30 -1.77 10.81
C ALA A 285 1.23 -0.67 10.83
N GLY A 286 0.36 -0.67 11.83
CA GLY A 286 -0.67 0.35 12.01
C GLY A 286 -0.09 1.74 12.28
N ASN A 287 0.85 1.83 13.21
CA ASN A 287 1.54 3.09 13.50
C ASN A 287 2.28 3.61 12.25
N ALA A 288 2.93 2.74 11.47
CA ALA A 288 3.58 3.13 10.22
C ALA A 288 2.58 3.72 9.22
N VAL A 289 1.39 3.12 9.06
CA VAL A 289 0.32 3.68 8.20
C VAL A 289 -0.08 5.07 8.68
N ILE A 290 -0.38 5.25 9.97
CA ILE A 290 -0.84 6.53 10.54
C ILE A 290 0.20 7.62 10.32
N PHE A 291 1.42 7.39 10.78
CA PHE A 291 2.46 8.43 10.75
C PHE A 291 2.96 8.71 9.32
N THR A 292 3.11 7.69 8.47
CA THR A 292 3.48 7.96 7.07
C THR A 292 2.38 8.71 6.34
N THR A 293 1.09 8.44 6.62
CA THR A 293 -0.03 9.17 6.01
C THR A 293 -0.01 10.64 6.43
N GLY A 294 0.19 10.93 7.72
CA GLY A 294 0.31 12.33 8.20
C GLY A 294 1.51 13.06 7.60
N PHE A 295 2.70 12.47 7.61
CA PHE A 295 3.91 13.10 7.10
C PHE A 295 3.97 13.15 5.57
N SER A 296 3.22 12.30 4.87
CA SER A 296 3.22 12.26 3.41
C SER A 296 2.78 13.56 2.75
N ILE A 297 1.95 14.36 3.41
CA ILE A 297 1.55 15.68 2.92
C ILE A 297 2.78 16.54 2.63
N LEU A 298 3.70 16.60 3.59
CA LEU A 298 4.92 17.38 3.47
C LEU A 298 5.94 16.73 2.55
N THR A 299 6.12 15.41 2.65
CA THR A 299 7.16 14.72 1.88
C THR A 299 6.81 14.60 0.41
N ILE A 300 5.56 14.28 0.04
CA ILE A 300 5.14 14.27 -1.36
C ILE A 300 5.26 15.66 -1.97
N PHE A 301 4.77 16.69 -1.25
CA PHE A 301 4.94 18.06 -1.70
C PHE A 301 6.41 18.43 -1.91
N GLY A 302 7.28 18.07 -0.97
CA GLY A 302 8.73 18.30 -1.07
C GLY A 302 9.35 17.63 -2.29
N TRP A 303 9.03 16.36 -2.55
CA TRP A 303 9.52 15.63 -3.71
C TRP A 303 9.00 16.21 -5.03
N LEU A 304 7.72 16.55 -5.11
CA LEU A 304 7.13 17.18 -6.28
C LEU A 304 7.77 18.55 -6.54
N PHE A 305 7.99 19.36 -5.50
CA PHE A 305 8.61 20.65 -5.61
C PHE A 305 10.06 20.55 -6.11
N LEU A 306 10.85 19.67 -5.49
CA LEU A 306 12.24 19.44 -5.83
C LEU A 306 12.40 19.07 -7.32
N PHE A 307 11.71 18.04 -7.77
CA PHE A 307 11.88 17.53 -9.13
C PHE A 307 11.20 18.39 -10.19
N LYS A 308 10.17 19.17 -9.83
CA LYS A 308 9.63 20.19 -10.73
C LYS A 308 10.66 21.29 -11.01
N ASN A 309 11.36 21.78 -9.97
CA ASN A 309 12.43 22.77 -10.13
C ASN A 309 13.63 22.22 -10.92
N MET A 310 13.83 20.89 -10.92
CA MET A 310 14.85 20.22 -11.73
C MET A 310 14.39 19.94 -13.20
N GLY A 311 13.19 20.36 -13.58
CA GLY A 311 12.66 20.18 -14.93
C GLY A 311 12.28 18.73 -15.26
N ALA A 312 11.88 17.93 -14.28
CA ALA A 312 11.49 16.54 -14.51
C ALA A 312 10.08 16.41 -15.12
N PHE A 313 9.19 17.43 -14.90
CA PHE A 313 7.81 17.47 -15.42
C PHE A 313 7.25 18.90 -15.41
#